data_da5fced8a52f9683949391f241cbdcc3
#
_entry.id   da5fced8a52f9683949391f241cbdcc3
#
_cell.length_a   1.000
_cell.length_b   1.000
_cell.length_c   1.000
_cell.angle_alpha   90.00
_cell.angle_beta   90.00
_cell.angle_gamma   90.00
#
_symmetry.space_group_name_H-M   'P 1'
#
loop_
_entity.id
_entity.type
_entity.pdbx_description
1 polymer ?
#
loop_
_entity_poly.entity_id
_entity_poly.type
_entity_poly.pdbx_seq_one_letter_code
_entity_poly.pdbx_strand_id
1 'polypeptide(L)'
;MKIAPMEALAATGLPEGEEWQYEPKWDGFRAIASRDGGDIEIQSKSGQPLARYFPDMVEALRGILAKRFVLDGELVIPVDGDLSFNELQLRLHPAASRVNMLAAKHPALYLVFDFLFDEKGHSLMERSLEERRRRLEAFALRYFTCEGVRLSPATQHLKDARKWLRTMGGGLDGIIAKNRHAAYEAGERSGAMRKIKDLRTADCVVGGFRYASARKLVGSLLLGLYGDDGLLHHVGFTSAIPAGQRVALTKQLEDLRQPPGFTGRAPGAPSRWSTERSGEFEPLAPKLVVEVQFDHFTGGRFRHGTKFLRWRPDKSPRQCTMSQVEHESHSPLGLLKG
;
A
#
# COMPACT_ATOMS: atom_id res chain seq x y z
N MET A 1 -12.92 -22.82 6.65
CA MET A 1 -12.73 -22.25 8.02
C MET A 1 -12.45 -20.75 7.89
N LYS A 2 -13.23 -19.88 8.56
CA LYS A 2 -13.00 -18.41 8.48
C LYS A 2 -12.06 -17.98 9.61
N ILE A 3 -10.88 -17.49 9.25
CA ILE A 3 -9.90 -16.95 10.19
C ILE A 3 -9.74 -15.46 9.89
N ALA A 4 -9.96 -14.63 10.91
CA ALA A 4 -9.67 -13.20 10.79
C ALA A 4 -8.14 -12.99 10.92
N PRO A 5 -7.48 -12.31 9.98
CA PRO A 5 -6.04 -12.10 10.08
C PRO A 5 -5.68 -11.18 11.25
N MET A 6 -4.55 -11.48 11.91
CA MET A 6 -3.93 -10.57 12.88
C MET A 6 -3.57 -9.25 12.23
N GLU A 7 -3.83 -8.11 12.90
CA GLU A 7 -3.63 -6.78 12.36
C GLU A 7 -2.45 -6.04 13.00
N ALA A 8 -1.73 -5.27 12.17
CA ALA A 8 -0.60 -4.48 12.63
C ALA A 8 -1.03 -3.12 13.22
N LEU A 9 -0.49 -2.76 14.38
CA LEU A 9 -0.56 -1.43 14.96
C LEU A 9 0.38 -0.47 14.21
N ALA A 10 -0.05 0.76 13.95
CA ALA A 10 0.83 1.76 13.35
C ALA A 10 1.90 2.21 14.35
N ALA A 11 3.15 2.30 13.89
CA ALA A 11 4.27 2.81 14.68
C ALA A 11 5.08 3.82 13.87
N THR A 12 5.73 4.76 14.56
CA THR A 12 6.50 5.84 13.95
C THR A 12 7.94 5.44 13.62
N GLY A 13 8.44 4.35 14.19
CA GLY A 13 9.80 3.85 13.97
C GLY A 13 9.90 2.35 14.10
N LEU A 14 10.97 1.78 13.55
CA LEU A 14 11.29 0.37 13.70
C LEU A 14 11.62 0.09 15.16
N PRO A 15 10.92 -0.84 15.85
CA PRO A 15 11.29 -1.26 17.18
C PRO A 15 12.67 -1.93 17.16
N GLU A 16 13.41 -1.83 18.24
CA GLU A 16 14.73 -2.42 18.42
C GLU A 16 14.68 -3.53 19.47
N GLY A 17 15.57 -4.51 19.37
CA GLY A 17 15.64 -5.65 20.28
C GLY A 17 15.62 -6.97 19.55
N GLU A 18 16.13 -8.02 20.21
CA GLU A 18 16.24 -9.38 19.66
C GLU A 18 14.87 -10.07 19.53
N GLU A 19 13.86 -9.55 20.21
CA GLU A 19 12.49 -10.05 20.15
C GLU A 19 11.76 -9.71 18.84
N TRP A 20 12.37 -8.91 17.94
CA TRP A 20 11.72 -8.47 16.71
C TRP A 20 12.23 -9.20 15.48
N GLN A 21 11.27 -9.59 14.62
CA GLN A 21 11.47 -10.00 13.23
C GLN A 21 10.87 -8.95 12.33
N TYR A 22 11.59 -8.60 11.25
CA TYR A 22 11.16 -7.60 10.28
C TYR A 22 10.87 -8.26 8.95
N GLU A 23 9.78 -7.84 8.31
CA GLU A 23 9.30 -8.34 7.04
C GLU A 23 8.96 -7.17 6.11
N PRO A 24 9.09 -7.31 4.78
CA PRO A 24 8.58 -6.33 3.84
C PRO A 24 7.07 -6.17 4.00
N LYS A 25 6.60 -4.94 4.05
CA LYS A 25 5.17 -4.66 3.94
C LYS A 25 4.80 -4.57 2.46
N TRP A 26 4.39 -5.70 1.92
CA TRP A 26 3.95 -5.79 0.54
C TRP A 26 2.71 -4.94 0.28
N ASP A 27 2.62 -4.39 -0.92
CA ASP A 27 1.48 -3.61 -1.36
C ASP A 27 0.57 -4.46 -2.25
N GLY A 28 -0.37 -5.15 -1.62
CA GLY A 28 -1.23 -6.11 -2.28
C GLY A 28 -2.59 -6.30 -1.62
N PHE A 29 -3.16 -7.49 -1.78
CA PHE A 29 -4.35 -7.93 -1.07
C PHE A 29 -3.98 -9.00 -0.06
N ARG A 30 -4.07 -8.68 1.23
CA ARG A 30 -3.91 -9.69 2.28
C ARG A 30 -4.91 -10.82 2.09
N ALA A 31 -4.40 -12.04 2.09
CA ALA A 31 -5.21 -13.23 1.90
C ALA A 31 -4.81 -14.35 2.85
N ILE A 32 -5.81 -15.04 3.40
CA ILE A 32 -5.63 -16.33 4.04
C ILE A 32 -6.03 -17.39 3.03
N ALA A 33 -5.07 -18.24 2.67
CA ALA A 33 -5.27 -19.37 1.77
C ALA A 33 -5.33 -20.67 2.57
N SER A 34 -6.39 -21.45 2.39
CA SER A 34 -6.55 -22.77 3.01
C SER A 34 -6.74 -23.86 1.98
N ARG A 35 -6.24 -25.03 2.30
CA ARG A 35 -6.50 -26.25 1.56
C ARG A 35 -6.92 -27.37 2.52
N ASP A 36 -8.00 -28.08 2.18
CA ASP A 36 -8.40 -29.34 2.81
C ASP A 36 -8.76 -30.35 1.71
N GLY A 37 -7.84 -31.30 1.46
CA GLY A 37 -8.00 -32.26 0.37
C GLY A 37 -8.02 -31.61 -1.01
N GLY A 38 -9.18 -31.61 -1.66
CA GLY A 38 -9.42 -30.98 -2.97
C GLY A 38 -9.86 -29.52 -2.89
N ASP A 39 -10.38 -29.11 -1.74
CA ASP A 39 -10.97 -27.79 -1.53
C ASP A 39 -9.92 -26.73 -1.26
N ILE A 40 -9.99 -25.63 -1.98
CA ILE A 40 -9.12 -24.47 -1.83
C ILE A 40 -9.97 -23.24 -1.61
N GLU A 41 -9.71 -22.53 -0.51
CA GLU A 41 -10.31 -21.24 -0.22
C GLU A 41 -9.22 -20.16 -0.16
N ILE A 42 -9.54 -19.00 -0.71
CA ILE A 42 -8.74 -17.78 -0.58
C ILE A 42 -9.67 -16.70 -0.04
N GLN A 43 -9.37 -16.20 1.16
CA GLN A 43 -10.19 -15.18 1.84
C GLN A 43 -9.41 -13.88 1.96
N SER A 44 -10.06 -12.75 1.65
CA SER A 44 -9.50 -11.43 1.90
C SER A 44 -9.37 -11.12 3.40
N LYS A 45 -8.72 -10.02 3.72
CA LYS A 45 -8.64 -9.48 5.09
C LYS A 45 -10.02 -9.34 5.76
N SER A 46 -11.07 -9.00 5.00
CA SER A 46 -12.44 -8.85 5.49
C SER A 46 -13.26 -10.15 5.42
N GLY A 47 -12.63 -11.28 5.14
CA GLY A 47 -13.29 -12.59 5.04
C GLY A 47 -14.10 -12.81 3.74
N GLN A 48 -13.97 -11.93 2.74
CA GLN A 48 -14.63 -12.10 1.45
C GLN A 48 -13.88 -13.11 0.58
N PRO A 49 -14.58 -13.98 -0.18
CA PRO A 49 -13.94 -14.97 -1.04
C PRO A 49 -13.23 -14.29 -2.22
N LEU A 50 -11.96 -14.62 -2.42
CA LEU A 50 -11.13 -14.12 -3.51
C LEU A 50 -10.87 -15.14 -4.62
N ALA A 51 -11.10 -16.44 -4.41
CA ALA A 51 -10.74 -17.51 -5.33
C ALA A 51 -11.25 -17.27 -6.78
N ARG A 52 -12.46 -16.76 -6.94
CA ARG A 52 -13.03 -16.44 -8.27
C ARG A 52 -12.26 -15.37 -9.05
N TYR A 53 -11.53 -14.50 -8.35
CA TYR A 53 -10.77 -13.41 -8.94
C TYR A 53 -9.29 -13.77 -9.20
N PHE A 54 -8.85 -14.90 -8.64
CA PHE A 54 -7.48 -15.40 -8.71
C PHE A 54 -7.46 -16.89 -9.09
N PRO A 55 -7.98 -17.28 -10.28
CA PRO A 55 -7.98 -18.67 -10.73
C PRO A 55 -6.58 -19.24 -10.89
N ASP A 56 -5.63 -18.44 -11.32
CA ASP A 56 -4.20 -18.74 -11.39
C ASP A 56 -3.63 -19.13 -10.03
N MET A 57 -4.05 -18.43 -8.97
CA MET A 57 -3.61 -18.75 -7.60
C MET A 57 -4.27 -20.02 -7.06
N VAL A 58 -5.54 -20.25 -7.39
CA VAL A 58 -6.21 -21.53 -7.05
C VAL A 58 -5.45 -22.72 -7.65
N GLU A 59 -5.01 -22.62 -8.91
CA GLU A 59 -4.21 -23.66 -9.57
C GLU A 59 -2.83 -23.78 -8.92
N ALA A 60 -2.16 -22.68 -8.59
CA ALA A 60 -0.86 -22.71 -7.90
C ALA A 60 -0.96 -23.39 -6.54
N LEU A 61 -1.98 -23.07 -5.74
CA LEU A 61 -2.22 -23.71 -4.44
C LEU A 61 -2.60 -25.21 -4.58
N ARG A 62 -3.32 -25.56 -5.63
CA ARG A 62 -3.65 -26.98 -5.96
C ARG A 62 -2.41 -27.78 -6.30
N GLY A 63 -1.43 -27.15 -6.94
CA GLY A 63 -0.12 -27.74 -7.27
C GLY A 63 0.76 -28.08 -6.05
N ILE A 64 0.53 -27.45 -4.88
CA ILE A 64 1.21 -27.80 -3.64
C ILE A 64 0.86 -29.23 -3.25
N LEU A 65 1.84 -30.11 -3.05
CA LEU A 65 1.62 -31.53 -2.77
C LEU A 65 0.97 -31.79 -1.40
N ALA A 66 1.20 -30.92 -0.42
CA ALA A 66 0.53 -31.01 0.88
C ALA A 66 -0.98 -30.85 0.72
N LYS A 67 -1.77 -31.77 1.30
CA LYS A 67 -3.22 -31.82 1.15
C LYS A 67 -3.98 -30.98 2.16
N ARG A 68 -3.32 -30.50 3.21
CA ARG A 68 -3.86 -29.62 4.24
C ARG A 68 -2.85 -28.55 4.58
N PHE A 69 -3.33 -27.31 4.72
CA PHE A 69 -2.59 -26.17 5.26
C PHE A 69 -3.49 -24.96 5.37
N VAL A 70 -3.09 -24.02 6.23
CA VAL A 70 -3.61 -22.65 6.22
C VAL A 70 -2.43 -21.71 6.27
N LEU A 71 -2.34 -20.83 5.27
CA LEU A 71 -1.26 -19.87 5.07
C LEU A 71 -1.81 -18.45 5.13
N ASP A 72 -1.05 -17.53 5.71
CA ASP A 72 -1.33 -16.09 5.68
C ASP A 72 -0.27 -15.39 4.84
N GLY A 73 -0.71 -14.57 3.90
CA GLY A 73 0.20 -13.94 2.94
C GLY A 73 -0.43 -12.75 2.23
N GLU A 74 0.29 -12.23 1.26
CA GLU A 74 -0.13 -11.12 0.41
C GLU A 74 -0.19 -11.57 -1.05
N LEU A 75 -1.33 -11.32 -1.71
CA LEU A 75 -1.45 -11.45 -3.16
C LEU A 75 -0.93 -10.19 -3.82
N VAL A 76 0.02 -10.36 -4.74
CA VAL A 76 0.62 -9.27 -5.52
C VAL A 76 0.62 -9.62 -7.01
N ILE A 77 0.69 -8.63 -7.89
CA ILE A 77 0.84 -8.87 -9.33
C ILE A 77 2.10 -8.18 -9.83
N PRO A 78 3.11 -8.94 -10.27
CA PRO A 78 4.29 -8.40 -10.94
C PRO A 78 3.94 -7.90 -12.35
N VAL A 79 4.43 -6.72 -12.70
CA VAL A 79 4.36 -6.16 -14.05
C VAL A 79 5.67 -5.42 -14.32
N ASP A 80 6.33 -5.72 -15.42
CA ASP A 80 7.57 -5.06 -15.86
C ASP A 80 8.66 -4.97 -14.76
N GLY A 81 8.73 -6.00 -13.92
CA GLY A 81 9.73 -6.09 -12.85
C GLY A 81 9.35 -5.37 -11.55
N ASP A 82 8.18 -4.77 -11.45
CA ASP A 82 7.67 -4.11 -10.24
C ASP A 82 6.31 -4.69 -9.82
N LEU A 83 5.73 -4.23 -8.70
CA LEU A 83 4.42 -4.65 -8.22
C LEU A 83 3.33 -3.64 -8.64
N SER A 84 2.27 -4.15 -9.28
CA SER A 84 1.16 -3.34 -9.75
C SER A 84 -0.11 -3.57 -8.92
N PHE A 85 -0.40 -2.66 -8.00
CA PHE A 85 -1.68 -2.68 -7.28
C PHE A 85 -2.89 -2.41 -8.20
N ASN A 86 -2.70 -1.67 -9.29
CA ASN A 86 -3.76 -1.42 -10.25
C ASN A 86 -4.21 -2.73 -10.92
N GLU A 87 -3.29 -3.62 -11.27
CA GLU A 87 -3.61 -4.92 -11.86
C GLU A 87 -4.37 -5.81 -10.86
N LEU A 88 -4.04 -5.76 -9.56
CA LEU A 88 -4.84 -6.43 -8.52
C LEU A 88 -6.29 -5.94 -8.50
N GLN A 89 -6.49 -4.64 -8.55
CA GLN A 89 -7.84 -4.05 -8.55
C GLN A 89 -8.62 -4.41 -9.82
N LEU A 90 -7.95 -4.51 -10.99
CA LEU A 90 -8.55 -4.93 -12.24
C LEU A 90 -9.09 -6.36 -12.18
N ARG A 91 -8.52 -7.22 -11.33
CA ARG A 91 -9.00 -8.59 -11.10
C ARG A 91 -10.39 -8.64 -10.46
N LEU A 92 -10.78 -7.64 -9.65
CA LEU A 92 -12.09 -7.58 -8.99
C LEU A 92 -13.20 -7.22 -10.01
N HIS A 93 -13.48 -8.13 -10.94
CA HIS A 93 -14.42 -7.91 -12.02
C HIS A 93 -15.51 -8.98 -12.03
N PRO A 94 -16.79 -8.65 -12.33
CA PRO A 94 -17.88 -9.63 -12.33
C PRO A 94 -17.77 -10.68 -13.45
N ALA A 95 -17.23 -10.33 -14.62
CA ALA A 95 -17.13 -11.24 -15.78
C ALA A 95 -15.91 -12.16 -15.64
N ALA A 96 -16.15 -13.47 -15.55
CA ALA A 96 -15.10 -14.50 -15.44
C ALA A 96 -14.13 -14.52 -16.63
N SER A 97 -14.62 -14.28 -17.86
CA SER A 97 -13.76 -14.21 -19.06
C SER A 97 -12.68 -13.14 -18.93
N ARG A 98 -13.04 -11.95 -18.43
CA ARG A 98 -12.09 -10.88 -18.19
C ARG A 98 -11.07 -11.22 -17.09
N VAL A 99 -11.54 -11.84 -16.00
CA VAL A 99 -10.67 -12.31 -14.92
C VAL A 99 -9.64 -13.31 -15.45
N ASN A 100 -10.09 -14.31 -16.24
CA ASN A 100 -9.20 -15.33 -16.81
C ASN A 100 -8.18 -14.72 -17.79
N MET A 101 -8.61 -13.78 -18.63
CA MET A 101 -7.70 -13.05 -19.53
C MET A 101 -6.61 -12.29 -18.75
N LEU A 102 -7.01 -11.57 -17.69
CA LEU A 102 -6.05 -10.82 -16.86
C LEU A 102 -5.13 -11.75 -16.07
N ALA A 103 -5.64 -12.92 -15.61
CA ALA A 103 -4.86 -13.95 -14.94
C ALA A 103 -3.77 -14.54 -15.84
N ALA A 104 -4.10 -14.81 -17.09
CA ALA A 104 -3.14 -15.29 -18.07
C ALA A 104 -2.09 -14.23 -18.45
N LYS A 105 -2.51 -12.94 -18.54
CA LYS A 105 -1.61 -11.85 -18.92
C LYS A 105 -0.61 -11.47 -17.84
N HIS A 106 -1.08 -11.34 -16.61
CA HIS A 106 -0.27 -10.93 -15.45
C HIS A 106 -0.60 -11.84 -14.26
N PRO A 107 0.02 -13.04 -14.17
CA PRO A 107 -0.21 -13.98 -13.07
C PRO A 107 0.10 -13.37 -11.71
N ALA A 108 -0.72 -13.70 -10.71
CA ALA A 108 -0.49 -13.28 -9.34
C ALA A 108 0.59 -14.11 -8.67
N LEU A 109 1.28 -13.51 -7.68
CA LEU A 109 2.13 -14.18 -6.72
C LEU A 109 1.47 -14.13 -5.34
N TYR A 110 1.60 -15.20 -4.58
CA TYR A 110 1.23 -15.26 -3.17
C TYR A 110 2.49 -15.30 -2.31
N LEU A 111 2.73 -14.20 -1.59
CA LEU A 111 3.90 -14.01 -0.74
C LEU A 111 3.52 -14.40 0.69
N VAL A 112 3.89 -15.61 1.09
CA VAL A 112 3.49 -16.23 2.36
C VAL A 112 4.44 -15.80 3.47
N PHE A 113 3.89 -15.32 4.58
CA PHE A 113 4.65 -14.85 5.73
C PHE A 113 4.23 -15.44 7.08
N ASP A 114 3.13 -16.23 7.15
CA ASP A 114 2.75 -16.94 8.36
C ASP A 114 2.10 -18.30 8.05
N PHE A 115 2.17 -19.24 8.99
CA PHE A 115 1.68 -20.60 8.87
C PHE A 115 0.76 -20.92 10.04
N LEU A 116 -0.55 -21.01 9.77
CA LEU A 116 -1.57 -21.07 10.80
C LEU A 116 -2.01 -22.50 11.12
N PHE A 117 -2.02 -23.38 10.10
CA PHE A 117 -2.29 -24.82 10.29
C PHE A 117 -1.34 -25.63 9.42
N ASP A 118 -0.74 -26.66 10.02
CA ASP A 118 0.21 -27.53 9.36
C ASP A 118 -0.45 -28.58 8.41
N GLU A 119 0.36 -29.36 7.72
CA GLU A 119 -0.10 -30.38 6.76
C GLU A 119 -0.83 -31.56 7.43
N LYS A 120 -0.81 -31.65 8.74
CA LYS A 120 -1.57 -32.63 9.54
C LYS A 120 -2.88 -32.05 10.05
N GLY A 121 -3.11 -30.74 9.85
CA GLY A 121 -4.29 -30.02 10.33
C GLY A 121 -4.17 -29.52 11.77
N HIS A 122 -2.98 -29.54 12.36
CA HIS A 122 -2.77 -28.98 13.70
C HIS A 122 -2.67 -27.46 13.63
N SER A 123 -3.36 -26.77 14.54
CA SER A 123 -3.23 -25.33 14.72
C SER A 123 -1.84 -24.96 15.22
N LEU A 124 -1.25 -23.95 14.61
CA LEU A 124 0.01 -23.34 15.03
C LEU A 124 -0.22 -21.96 15.65
N MET A 125 -1.45 -21.45 15.69
CA MET A 125 -1.73 -20.07 16.10
C MET A 125 -1.27 -19.77 17.52
N GLU A 126 -1.36 -20.74 18.45
CA GLU A 126 -0.89 -20.60 19.82
C GLU A 126 0.63 -20.71 19.98
N ARG A 127 1.34 -21.05 18.92
CA ARG A 127 2.79 -21.12 18.91
C ARG A 127 3.42 -19.75 18.72
N SER A 128 4.65 -19.57 19.20
CA SER A 128 5.40 -18.34 18.95
C SER A 128 5.61 -18.12 17.45
N LEU A 129 5.73 -16.87 17.01
CA LEU A 129 6.06 -16.55 15.61
C LEU A 129 7.36 -17.26 15.18
N GLU A 130 8.35 -17.34 16.05
CA GLU A 130 9.63 -18.03 15.75
C GLU A 130 9.40 -19.50 15.38
N GLU A 131 8.55 -20.23 16.11
CA GLU A 131 8.21 -21.60 15.79
C GLU A 131 7.40 -21.69 14.49
N ARG A 132 6.39 -20.82 14.31
CA ARG A 132 5.60 -20.78 13.08
C ARG A 132 6.46 -20.47 11.87
N ARG A 133 7.38 -19.51 11.98
CA ARG A 133 8.31 -19.14 10.89
C ARG A 133 9.25 -20.29 10.53
N ARG A 134 9.86 -20.94 11.49
CA ARG A 134 10.71 -22.11 11.25
C ARG A 134 9.95 -23.23 10.53
N ARG A 135 8.69 -23.48 10.94
CA ARG A 135 7.84 -24.48 10.27
C ARG A 135 7.44 -24.05 8.86
N LEU A 136 7.13 -22.76 8.67
CA LEU A 136 6.83 -22.20 7.36
C LEU A 136 8.01 -22.34 6.40
N GLU A 137 9.23 -22.08 6.83
CA GLU A 137 10.44 -22.21 6.03
C GLU A 137 10.67 -23.68 5.60
N ALA A 138 10.51 -24.61 6.53
CA ALA A 138 10.58 -26.03 6.21
C ALA A 138 9.47 -26.49 5.26
N PHE A 139 8.25 -25.97 5.43
CA PHE A 139 7.13 -26.22 4.54
C PHE A 139 7.37 -25.61 3.15
N ALA A 140 7.85 -24.38 3.08
CA ALA A 140 8.17 -23.71 1.81
C ALA A 140 9.28 -24.46 1.04
N LEU A 141 10.35 -24.82 1.70
CA LEU A 141 11.44 -25.60 1.08
C LEU A 141 10.95 -26.90 0.47
N ARG A 142 10.00 -27.56 1.12
CA ARG A 142 9.47 -28.84 0.67
C ARG A 142 8.39 -28.74 -0.39
N TYR A 143 7.54 -27.70 -0.34
CA TYR A 143 6.28 -27.70 -1.06
C TYR A 143 6.07 -26.49 -2.00
N PHE A 144 6.84 -25.38 -1.86
CA PHE A 144 6.71 -24.24 -2.78
C PHE A 144 7.54 -24.49 -4.04
N THR A 145 7.06 -25.44 -4.85
CA THR A 145 7.72 -25.83 -6.11
C THR A 145 7.17 -25.10 -7.34
N CYS A 146 6.03 -24.42 -7.20
CA CYS A 146 5.40 -23.63 -8.26
C CYS A 146 5.82 -22.17 -8.23
N GLU A 147 5.77 -21.50 -9.38
CA GLU A 147 6.16 -20.08 -9.48
C GLU A 147 5.21 -19.11 -8.79
N GLY A 148 3.94 -19.51 -8.59
CA GLY A 148 2.91 -18.65 -8.05
C GLY A 148 2.94 -18.45 -6.53
N VAL A 149 3.69 -19.28 -5.76
CA VAL A 149 3.75 -19.19 -4.30
C VAL A 149 5.21 -19.04 -3.87
N ARG A 150 5.48 -18.03 -3.06
CA ARG A 150 6.84 -17.72 -2.57
C ARG A 150 6.81 -17.44 -1.07
N LEU A 151 7.89 -17.81 -0.41
CA LEU A 151 8.14 -17.40 0.97
C LEU A 151 8.49 -15.89 0.99
N SER A 152 7.79 -15.11 1.79
CA SER A 152 8.17 -13.71 2.05
C SER A 152 9.46 -13.69 2.86
N PRO A 153 10.46 -12.87 2.51
CA PRO A 153 11.69 -12.74 3.27
C PRO A 153 11.42 -12.16 4.66
N ALA A 154 12.25 -12.55 5.60
CA ALA A 154 12.26 -12.02 6.96
C ALA A 154 13.70 -11.86 7.44
N THR A 155 13.94 -10.89 8.32
CA THR A 155 15.25 -10.70 8.97
C THR A 155 15.05 -10.33 10.45
N GLN A 156 16.03 -10.69 11.28
CA GLN A 156 16.13 -10.23 12.66
C GLN A 156 17.08 -9.03 12.78
N HIS A 157 17.76 -8.67 11.69
CA HIS A 157 18.72 -7.59 11.68
C HIS A 157 18.05 -6.26 11.32
N LEU A 158 18.00 -5.36 12.29
CA LEU A 158 17.45 -4.00 12.11
C LEU A 158 18.12 -3.26 10.94
N LYS A 159 19.42 -3.53 10.69
CA LYS A 159 20.15 -2.94 9.57
C LYS A 159 19.53 -3.30 8.21
N ASP A 160 19.09 -4.55 8.04
CA ASP A 160 18.46 -5.02 6.80
C ASP A 160 17.08 -4.38 6.63
N ALA A 161 16.28 -4.33 7.70
CA ALA A 161 14.98 -3.66 7.69
C ALA A 161 15.12 -2.16 7.32
N ARG A 162 16.09 -1.48 7.89
CA ARG A 162 16.42 -0.08 7.54
C ARG A 162 16.88 0.07 6.08
N LYS A 163 17.65 -0.92 5.56
CA LYS A 163 18.06 -0.96 4.17
C LYS A 163 16.83 -1.10 3.26
N TRP A 164 15.96 -2.09 3.53
CA TRP A 164 14.73 -2.30 2.76
C TRP A 164 13.86 -1.03 2.70
N LEU A 165 13.66 -0.37 3.86
CA LEU A 165 12.86 0.85 3.94
C LEU A 165 13.43 1.98 3.04
N ARG A 166 14.77 2.09 2.94
CA ARG A 166 15.44 3.13 2.15
C ARG A 166 15.53 2.81 0.67
N THR A 167 15.84 1.55 0.32
CA THR A 167 16.18 1.18 -1.07
C THR A 167 14.97 0.75 -1.90
N MET A 168 13.90 0.25 -1.24
CA MET A 168 12.68 -0.21 -1.91
C MET A 168 11.57 0.85 -1.92
N GLY A 169 11.84 2.05 -1.50
CA GLY A 169 11.00 3.22 -1.29
C GLY A 169 9.63 3.22 -1.96
N GLY A 170 9.44 3.29 -3.21
CA GLY A 170 8.11 3.26 -3.86
C GLY A 170 7.52 1.86 -4.06
N GLY A 171 8.31 0.80 -3.95
CA GLY A 171 7.90 -0.58 -4.23
C GLY A 171 7.37 -1.37 -3.02
N LEU A 172 7.58 -0.87 -1.79
CA LEU A 172 7.01 -1.42 -0.57
C LEU A 172 6.19 -0.37 0.17
N ASP A 173 5.11 -0.81 0.83
CA ASP A 173 4.30 0.07 1.70
C ASP A 173 4.92 0.22 3.11
N GLY A 174 6.20 -0.15 3.28
CA GLY A 174 6.96 -0.06 4.52
C GLY A 174 7.50 -1.39 5.03
N ILE A 175 7.58 -1.52 6.35
CA ILE A 175 8.04 -2.71 7.07
C ILE A 175 6.99 -3.16 8.08
N ILE A 176 6.84 -4.47 8.23
CA ILE A 176 6.13 -5.10 9.35
C ILE A 176 7.16 -5.62 10.33
N ALA A 177 7.10 -5.16 11.58
CA ALA A 177 7.85 -5.72 12.68
C ALA A 177 6.93 -6.60 13.53
N LYS A 178 7.33 -7.85 13.75
CA LYS A 178 6.56 -8.85 14.51
C LYS A 178 7.37 -9.31 15.72
N ASN A 179 6.72 -9.41 16.88
CA ASN A 179 7.35 -10.00 18.07
C ASN A 179 7.47 -11.52 17.87
N ARG A 180 8.70 -12.02 17.94
CA ARG A 180 9.04 -13.44 17.71
C ARG A 180 8.41 -14.40 18.70
N HIS A 181 8.15 -13.94 19.91
CA HIS A 181 7.59 -14.74 21.00
C HIS A 181 6.07 -14.74 21.05
N ALA A 182 5.41 -13.88 20.26
CA ALA A 182 3.97 -13.75 20.26
C ALA A 182 3.27 -14.89 19.50
N ALA A 183 2.10 -15.28 20.02
CA ALA A 183 1.14 -16.10 19.32
C ALA A 183 0.51 -15.34 18.14
N TYR A 184 -0.26 -16.03 17.29
CA TYR A 184 -1.06 -15.39 16.25
C TYR A 184 -2.41 -14.96 16.82
N GLU A 185 -2.56 -13.69 17.11
CA GLU A 185 -3.75 -13.07 17.70
C GLU A 185 -4.79 -12.78 16.61
N ALA A 186 -5.54 -13.82 16.23
CA ALA A 186 -6.50 -13.75 15.11
C ALA A 186 -7.56 -12.67 15.32
N GLY A 187 -7.69 -11.76 14.35
CA GLY A 187 -8.64 -10.64 14.38
C GLY A 187 -8.23 -9.46 15.26
N GLU A 188 -7.16 -9.61 16.04
CA GLU A 188 -6.72 -8.58 16.98
C GLU A 188 -5.68 -7.63 16.36
N ARG A 189 -5.64 -6.42 16.93
CA ARG A 189 -4.62 -5.41 16.63
C ARG A 189 -3.85 -5.09 17.89
N SER A 190 -2.72 -5.73 18.05
CA SER A 190 -1.89 -5.59 19.25
C SER A 190 -0.50 -5.03 18.93
N GLY A 191 0.26 -4.72 19.99
CA GLY A 191 1.66 -4.30 19.87
C GLY A 191 2.61 -5.38 19.39
N ALA A 192 2.17 -6.65 19.33
CA ALA A 192 2.97 -7.78 18.85
C ALA A 192 3.26 -7.72 17.35
N MET A 193 2.44 -6.99 16.58
CA MET A 193 2.69 -6.72 15.17
C MET A 193 2.57 -5.22 14.90
N ARG A 194 3.63 -4.61 14.36
CA ARG A 194 3.72 -3.18 14.10
C ARG A 194 3.98 -2.92 12.63
N LYS A 195 3.29 -1.94 12.04
CA LYS A 195 3.56 -1.46 10.68
C LYS A 195 4.24 -0.11 10.72
N ILE A 196 5.37 -0.02 10.05
CA ILE A 196 6.16 1.18 9.88
C ILE A 196 6.12 1.54 8.40
N LYS A 197 5.54 2.71 8.09
CA LYS A 197 5.49 3.22 6.72
C LYS A 197 6.68 4.14 6.48
N ASP A 198 7.16 4.14 5.23
CA ASP A 198 8.12 5.15 4.75
C ASP A 198 7.35 6.45 4.49
N LEU A 199 7.27 7.29 5.52
CA LEU A 199 6.59 8.59 5.43
C LEU A 199 7.60 9.65 5.03
N ARG A 200 7.39 10.23 3.87
CA ARG A 200 8.21 11.29 3.28
C ARG A 200 7.48 12.62 3.27
N THR A 201 8.20 13.71 3.05
CA THR A 201 7.60 15.04 2.91
C THR A 201 7.90 15.63 1.55
N ALA A 202 7.00 16.48 1.08
CA ALA A 202 7.19 17.27 -0.12
C ALA A 202 6.59 18.66 0.07
N ASP A 203 7.24 19.66 -0.52
CA ASP A 203 6.69 21.00 -0.65
C ASP A 203 5.86 21.06 -1.92
N CYS A 204 4.59 21.38 -1.79
CA CYS A 204 3.64 21.42 -2.89
C CYS A 204 3.03 22.79 -3.05
N VAL A 205 2.82 23.20 -4.30
CA VAL A 205 2.05 24.40 -4.62
C VAL A 205 0.57 24.12 -4.42
N VAL A 206 -0.16 25.05 -3.83
CA VAL A 206 -1.62 24.98 -3.78
C VAL A 206 -2.18 25.60 -5.06
N GLY A 207 -2.54 24.76 -6.04
CA GLY A 207 -3.08 25.20 -7.33
C GLY A 207 -4.60 25.32 -7.35
N GLY A 208 -5.28 24.93 -6.25
CA GLY A 208 -6.72 25.04 -6.12
C GLY A 208 -7.24 24.52 -4.80
N PHE A 209 -8.53 24.64 -4.58
CA PHE A 209 -9.19 24.08 -3.40
C PHE A 209 -10.61 23.59 -3.72
N ARG A 210 -11.19 22.80 -2.84
CA ARG A 210 -12.60 22.42 -2.86
C ARG A 210 -13.28 22.84 -1.58
N TYR A 211 -14.53 23.26 -1.69
CA TYR A 211 -15.37 23.46 -0.53
C TYR A 211 -15.78 22.12 0.11
N ALA A 212 -15.98 22.13 1.41
CA ALA A 212 -16.63 21.02 2.10
C ALA A 212 -18.12 20.94 1.69
N SER A 213 -18.63 19.72 1.51
CA SER A 213 -19.98 19.47 0.98
C SER A 213 -21.13 20.11 1.74
N ALA A 214 -20.96 20.42 3.02
CA ALA A 214 -22.04 20.96 3.88
C ALA A 214 -21.92 22.45 4.21
N ARG A 215 -20.83 23.12 3.83
CA ARG A 215 -20.58 24.53 4.16
C ARG A 215 -19.68 25.18 3.10
N LYS A 216 -19.84 26.48 2.82
CA LYS A 216 -18.91 27.25 1.98
C LYS A 216 -17.57 27.52 2.73
N LEU A 217 -16.94 26.46 3.23
CA LEU A 217 -15.62 26.50 3.86
C LEU A 217 -14.70 25.51 3.15
N VAL A 218 -13.41 25.82 3.10
CA VAL A 218 -12.41 24.93 2.49
C VAL A 218 -12.47 23.54 3.11
N GLY A 219 -12.60 22.53 2.25
CA GLY A 219 -12.62 21.11 2.60
C GLY A 219 -11.29 20.43 2.30
N SER A 220 -10.68 20.79 1.16
CA SER A 220 -9.38 20.25 0.75
C SER A 220 -8.60 21.25 -0.10
N LEU A 221 -7.26 21.19 0.01
CA LEU A 221 -6.32 21.89 -0.86
C LEU A 221 -5.87 20.93 -1.95
N LEU A 222 -5.84 21.39 -3.21
CA LEU A 222 -5.33 20.63 -4.34
C LEU A 222 -3.86 21.00 -4.56
N LEU A 223 -3.04 19.97 -4.64
CA LEU A 223 -1.58 20.06 -4.60
C LEU A 223 -0.99 19.92 -6.00
N GLY A 224 0.02 20.71 -6.29
CA GLY A 224 0.74 20.69 -7.54
C GLY A 224 2.25 20.64 -7.38
N LEU A 225 2.91 20.01 -8.33
CA LEU A 225 4.36 20.04 -8.51
C LEU A 225 4.67 20.45 -9.95
N TYR A 226 5.75 21.20 -10.14
CA TYR A 226 6.25 21.56 -11.46
C TYR A 226 6.98 20.38 -12.09
N GLY A 227 6.61 20.02 -13.32
CA GLY A 227 7.33 19.08 -14.16
C GLY A 227 8.54 19.73 -14.86
N ASP A 228 9.34 18.90 -15.54
CA ASP A 228 10.46 19.37 -16.38
C ASP A 228 10.00 20.24 -17.55
N ASP A 229 8.74 20.07 -17.96
CA ASP A 229 8.06 20.92 -18.95
C ASP A 229 7.72 22.33 -18.43
N GLY A 230 8.03 22.62 -17.16
CA GLY A 230 7.74 23.89 -16.49
C GLY A 230 6.25 24.12 -16.17
N LEU A 231 5.40 23.11 -16.40
CA LEU A 231 3.98 23.19 -16.10
C LEU A 231 3.66 22.71 -14.67
N LEU A 232 2.64 23.31 -14.05
CA LEU A 232 2.15 22.88 -12.74
C LEU A 232 1.13 21.75 -12.89
N HIS A 233 1.51 20.53 -12.49
CA HIS A 233 0.69 19.34 -12.58
C HIS A 233 0.00 19.07 -11.25
N HIS A 234 -1.28 18.77 -11.28
CA HIS A 234 -2.01 18.28 -10.11
C HIS A 234 -1.48 16.90 -9.69
N VAL A 235 -1.04 16.78 -8.44
CA VAL A 235 -0.44 15.55 -7.88
C VAL A 235 -1.23 14.92 -6.74
N GLY A 236 -2.25 15.59 -6.22
CA GLY A 236 -3.07 15.07 -5.13
C GLY A 236 -3.73 16.16 -4.30
N PHE A 237 -4.16 15.81 -3.11
CA PHE A 237 -4.85 16.73 -2.23
C PHE A 237 -4.55 16.47 -0.76
N THR A 238 -4.79 17.48 0.10
CA THR A 238 -4.85 17.32 1.55
C THR A 238 -6.17 17.88 2.10
N SER A 239 -6.82 17.12 2.98
CA SER A 239 -8.06 17.51 3.67
C SER A 239 -7.87 17.71 5.18
N ALA A 240 -6.68 17.42 5.70
CA ALA A 240 -6.34 17.53 7.11
C ALA A 240 -6.09 19.00 7.54
N ILE A 241 -7.05 19.87 7.27
CA ILE A 241 -7.00 21.29 7.63
C ILE A 241 -7.63 21.45 9.01
N PRO A 242 -6.94 22.07 10.00
CA PRO A 242 -7.49 22.30 11.32
C PRO A 242 -8.79 23.10 11.26
N ALA A 243 -9.83 22.65 11.97
CA ALA A 243 -11.17 23.22 11.90
C ALA A 243 -11.20 24.73 12.24
N GLY A 244 -10.42 25.15 13.25
CA GLY A 244 -10.33 26.56 13.67
C GLY A 244 -9.70 27.50 12.64
N GLN A 245 -8.96 26.97 11.67
CA GLN A 245 -8.31 27.77 10.63
C GLN A 245 -9.14 27.91 9.36
N ARG A 246 -10.19 27.07 9.17
CA ARG A 246 -10.92 26.99 7.90
C ARG A 246 -11.59 28.29 7.47
N VAL A 247 -12.14 29.06 8.39
CA VAL A 247 -12.83 30.34 8.07
C VAL A 247 -11.84 31.37 7.49
N ALA A 248 -10.76 31.64 8.20
CA ALA A 248 -9.74 32.59 7.76
C ALA A 248 -9.05 32.10 6.47
N LEU A 249 -8.74 30.81 6.40
CA LEU A 249 -8.13 30.21 5.23
C LEU A 249 -9.05 30.29 4.00
N THR A 250 -10.35 30.06 4.16
CA THR A 250 -11.30 30.17 3.03
C THR A 250 -11.25 31.55 2.43
N LYS A 251 -11.34 32.61 3.26
CA LYS A 251 -11.23 33.97 2.80
C LYS A 251 -9.94 34.26 2.04
N GLN A 252 -8.79 33.83 2.61
CA GLN A 252 -7.50 33.99 1.95
C GLN A 252 -7.43 33.28 0.59
N LEU A 253 -8.01 32.07 0.48
CA LEU A 253 -8.04 31.32 -0.77
C LEU A 253 -8.97 31.97 -1.80
N GLU A 254 -10.14 32.46 -1.39
CA GLU A 254 -11.07 33.17 -2.26
C GLU A 254 -10.43 34.43 -2.88
N ASP A 255 -9.63 35.18 -2.10
CA ASP A 255 -8.88 36.37 -2.56
C ASP A 255 -7.77 36.00 -3.59
N LEU A 256 -7.33 34.75 -3.62
CA LEU A 256 -6.29 34.25 -4.53
C LEU A 256 -6.87 33.49 -5.73
N ARG A 257 -8.18 33.45 -5.91
CA ARG A 257 -8.81 32.74 -7.04
C ARG A 257 -8.33 33.30 -8.37
N GLN A 258 -7.75 32.44 -9.19
CA GLN A 258 -7.24 32.79 -10.52
C GLN A 258 -7.13 31.53 -11.40
N PRO A 259 -7.89 31.45 -12.51
CA PRO A 259 -7.69 30.40 -13.52
C PRO A 259 -6.31 30.49 -14.19
N PRO A 260 -5.74 29.37 -14.65
CA PRO A 260 -6.32 28.02 -14.62
C PRO A 260 -5.99 27.26 -13.33
N GLY A 261 -5.16 27.77 -12.41
CA GLY A 261 -4.62 27.10 -11.24
C GLY A 261 -3.52 26.10 -11.60
N PHE A 262 -3.86 25.05 -12.32
CA PHE A 262 -2.91 24.08 -12.87
C PHE A 262 -2.71 24.35 -14.36
N THR A 263 -1.44 24.37 -14.82
CA THR A 263 -1.07 24.64 -16.22
C THR A 263 -0.73 23.37 -17.00
N GLY A 264 -0.48 22.26 -16.30
CA GLY A 264 -0.31 20.92 -16.84
C GLY A 264 -1.55 20.05 -16.60
N ARG A 265 -1.34 18.83 -16.06
CA ARG A 265 -2.42 17.92 -15.72
C ARG A 265 -3.34 18.53 -14.65
N ALA A 266 -4.62 18.65 -14.98
CA ALA A 266 -5.64 19.20 -14.08
C ALA A 266 -6.28 18.11 -13.18
N PRO A 267 -6.97 18.51 -12.08
CA PRO A 267 -7.85 17.62 -11.32
C PRO A 267 -8.95 17.03 -12.21
N GLY A 268 -9.42 15.81 -11.90
CA GLY A 268 -10.51 15.16 -12.65
C GLY A 268 -10.10 14.42 -13.92
N ALA A 269 -8.81 14.38 -14.26
CA ALA A 269 -8.35 13.50 -15.34
C ALA A 269 -8.82 12.06 -15.09
N PRO A 270 -9.22 11.31 -16.16
CA PRO A 270 -9.83 9.98 -16.01
C PRO A 270 -9.03 9.07 -15.09
N SER A 271 -9.68 8.62 -14.04
CA SER A 271 -9.16 7.61 -13.12
C SER A 271 -10.34 6.77 -12.64
N ARG A 272 -10.10 5.55 -12.18
CA ARG A 272 -11.13 4.67 -11.59
C ARG A 272 -11.90 5.31 -10.44
N TRP A 273 -11.32 6.31 -9.80
CA TRP A 273 -11.86 7.02 -8.64
C TRP A 273 -12.40 8.41 -9.00
N SER A 274 -12.32 8.81 -10.27
CA SER A 274 -12.89 10.08 -10.71
C SER A 274 -14.40 9.95 -10.77
N THR A 275 -15.08 10.83 -10.02
CA THR A 275 -16.50 11.13 -10.16
C THR A 275 -16.65 12.42 -10.95
N GLU A 276 -17.83 12.74 -11.43
CA GLU A 276 -18.11 14.05 -12.08
C GLU A 276 -17.64 15.22 -11.21
N ARG A 277 -17.80 15.12 -9.88
CA ARG A 277 -17.32 16.12 -8.92
C ARG A 277 -15.79 16.17 -8.75
N SER A 278 -15.05 15.18 -9.25
CA SER A 278 -13.58 15.15 -9.11
C SER A 278 -12.90 16.25 -9.92
N GLY A 279 -13.55 16.76 -10.97
CA GLY A 279 -13.09 17.89 -11.79
C GLY A 279 -13.45 19.25 -11.21
N GLU A 280 -14.42 19.33 -10.30
CA GLU A 280 -14.86 20.60 -9.72
C GLU A 280 -13.86 21.11 -8.67
N PHE A 281 -13.33 22.29 -8.87
CA PHE A 281 -12.47 22.97 -7.89
C PHE A 281 -12.40 24.47 -8.17
N GLU A 282 -11.99 25.24 -7.17
CA GLU A 282 -11.69 26.66 -7.30
C GLU A 282 -10.20 26.81 -7.63
N PRO A 283 -9.84 27.31 -8.82
CA PRO A 283 -8.44 27.50 -9.21
C PRO A 283 -7.80 28.68 -8.45
N LEU A 284 -6.53 28.53 -8.12
CA LEU A 284 -5.75 29.55 -7.40
C LEU A 284 -4.53 29.98 -8.20
N ALA A 285 -4.16 31.26 -8.03
CA ALA A 285 -2.83 31.71 -8.41
C ALA A 285 -1.77 30.87 -7.65
N PRO A 286 -0.71 30.34 -8.33
CA PRO A 286 0.27 29.47 -7.71
C PRO A 286 1.25 30.24 -6.82
N LYS A 287 0.76 30.79 -5.71
CA LYS A 287 1.51 31.62 -4.75
C LYS A 287 1.76 30.93 -3.40
N LEU A 288 0.88 30.02 -3.03
CA LEU A 288 0.94 29.35 -1.72
C LEU A 288 1.66 28.01 -1.83
N VAL A 289 2.55 27.75 -0.88
CA VAL A 289 3.26 26.48 -0.75
C VAL A 289 2.96 25.87 0.61
N VAL A 290 2.74 24.57 0.60
CA VAL A 290 2.53 23.74 1.80
C VAL A 290 3.50 22.58 1.83
N GLU A 291 3.99 22.25 3.01
CA GLU A 291 4.67 20.97 3.25
C GLU A 291 3.63 19.93 3.63
N VAL A 292 3.66 18.80 2.95
CA VAL A 292 2.78 17.67 3.21
C VAL A 292 3.58 16.40 3.44
N GLN A 293 3.05 15.52 4.29
CA GLN A 293 3.55 14.17 4.46
C GLN A 293 2.75 13.21 3.58
N PHE A 294 3.45 12.29 2.92
CA PHE A 294 2.86 11.29 2.05
C PHE A 294 3.56 9.94 2.23
N ASP A 295 2.91 8.85 1.80
CA ASP A 295 3.47 7.50 1.82
C ASP A 295 3.93 7.04 0.42
N HIS A 296 3.08 7.17 -0.59
CA HIS A 296 3.36 6.71 -1.95
C HIS A 296 3.13 7.77 -3.00
N PHE A 297 4.07 7.86 -3.95
CA PHE A 297 3.94 8.65 -5.17
C PHE A 297 4.19 7.73 -6.37
N THR A 298 3.18 7.57 -7.22
CA THR A 298 3.25 6.71 -8.41
C THR A 298 2.35 7.24 -9.51
N GLY A 299 2.74 7.05 -10.77
CA GLY A 299 2.01 7.58 -11.92
C GLY A 299 1.84 9.10 -11.89
N GLY A 300 2.78 9.82 -11.27
CA GLY A 300 2.78 11.28 -11.12
C GLY A 300 1.75 11.80 -10.12
N ARG A 301 1.30 11.00 -9.15
CA ARG A 301 0.32 11.39 -8.12
C ARG A 301 0.60 10.74 -6.77
N PHE A 302 0.24 11.43 -5.70
CA PHE A 302 0.10 10.80 -4.38
C PHE A 302 -1.04 9.78 -4.43
N ARG A 303 -0.73 8.55 -4.03
CA ARG A 303 -1.69 7.44 -4.08
C ARG A 303 -2.82 7.59 -3.06
N HIS A 304 -2.49 8.12 -1.90
CA HIS A 304 -3.42 8.41 -0.80
C HIS A 304 -3.51 9.92 -0.55
N GLY A 305 -4.51 10.34 0.23
CA GLY A 305 -4.55 11.71 0.72
C GLY A 305 -3.33 12.03 1.57
N THR A 306 -2.76 13.20 1.36
CA THR A 306 -1.59 13.63 2.11
C THR A 306 -1.99 14.27 3.44
N LYS A 307 -1.06 14.28 4.41
CA LYS A 307 -1.24 14.99 5.68
C LYS A 307 -0.59 16.37 5.58
N PHE A 308 -1.37 17.43 5.77
CA PHE A 308 -0.85 18.79 5.92
C PHE A 308 0.08 18.89 7.13
N LEU A 309 1.28 19.44 6.96
CA LEU A 309 2.23 19.69 8.04
C LEU A 309 2.28 21.18 8.39
N ARG A 310 2.62 22.03 7.42
CA ARG A 310 2.73 23.48 7.62
C ARG A 310 2.69 24.25 6.31
N TRP A 311 2.45 25.54 6.41
CA TRP A 311 2.67 26.49 5.33
C TRP A 311 4.16 26.76 5.16
N ARG A 312 4.57 27.02 3.91
CA ARG A 312 5.94 27.32 3.53
C ARG A 312 6.06 28.69 2.84
N PRO A 313 5.85 29.80 3.59
CA PRO A 313 6.00 31.16 3.03
C PRO A 313 7.45 31.47 2.60
N ASP A 314 8.41 30.71 3.10
CA ASP A 314 9.83 30.77 2.80
C ASP A 314 10.20 30.11 1.46
N LYS A 315 9.30 29.31 0.87
CA LYS A 315 9.57 28.53 -0.33
C LYS A 315 8.94 29.13 -1.57
N SER A 316 9.73 29.33 -2.63
CA SER A 316 9.20 29.76 -3.91
C SER A 316 8.39 28.61 -4.56
N PRO A 317 7.18 28.88 -5.11
CA PRO A 317 6.39 27.87 -5.82
C PRO A 317 7.16 27.13 -6.91
N ARG A 318 8.02 27.82 -7.65
CA ARG A 318 8.83 27.22 -8.73
C ARG A 318 9.90 26.22 -8.25
N GLN A 319 10.20 26.19 -6.96
CA GLN A 319 11.08 25.19 -6.35
C GLN A 319 10.35 23.89 -5.98
N CYS A 320 9.03 23.86 -6.08
CA CYS A 320 8.22 22.69 -5.79
C CYS A 320 8.12 21.81 -7.05
N THR A 321 9.15 21.00 -7.29
CA THR A 321 9.32 20.20 -8.51
C THR A 321 9.02 18.71 -8.27
N MET A 322 8.76 17.96 -9.34
CA MET A 322 8.56 16.50 -9.32
C MET A 322 9.77 15.76 -8.75
N SER A 323 10.99 16.29 -8.92
CA SER A 323 12.21 15.67 -8.41
C SER A 323 12.22 15.41 -6.89
N GLN A 324 11.38 16.14 -6.11
CA GLN A 324 11.24 15.87 -4.67
C GLN A 324 10.61 14.51 -4.35
N VAL A 325 9.82 13.97 -5.26
CA VAL A 325 9.00 12.75 -5.07
C VAL A 325 9.45 11.60 -5.97
N GLU A 326 10.29 11.90 -6.94
CA GLU A 326 10.95 10.91 -7.78
C GLU A 326 12.14 10.32 -7.01
N HIS A 327 12.13 9.02 -6.86
CA HIS A 327 13.25 8.27 -6.30
C HIS A 327 13.57 7.11 -7.21
N GLU A 328 14.85 6.82 -7.39
CA GLU A 328 15.28 5.52 -7.86
C GLU A 328 14.82 4.47 -6.84
N SER A 329 13.76 3.76 -7.16
CA SER A 329 13.30 2.64 -6.35
C SER A 329 13.78 1.35 -7.00
N HIS A 330 14.41 0.49 -6.22
CA HIS A 330 14.68 -0.87 -6.64
C HIS A 330 13.39 -1.70 -6.54
N SER A 331 13.17 -2.57 -7.52
CA SER A 331 12.05 -3.49 -7.48
C SER A 331 12.04 -4.32 -6.20
N PRO A 332 10.92 -4.37 -5.46
CA PRO A 332 10.80 -5.19 -4.27
C PRO A 332 10.89 -6.70 -4.58
N LEU A 333 10.67 -7.10 -5.84
CA LEU A 333 10.86 -8.49 -6.28
C LEU A 333 12.32 -8.96 -6.16
N GLY A 334 13.28 -8.03 -6.11
CA GLY A 334 14.68 -8.35 -5.80
C GLY A 334 14.87 -9.04 -4.44
N LEU A 335 13.98 -8.79 -3.48
CA LEU A 335 14.00 -9.42 -2.16
C LEU A 335 13.61 -10.91 -2.20
N LEU A 336 12.98 -11.38 -3.29
CA LEU A 336 12.56 -12.78 -3.46
C LEU A 336 13.62 -13.66 -4.13
N LYS A 337 14.76 -13.08 -4.52
CA LYS A 337 15.85 -13.76 -5.25
C LYS A 337 16.95 -14.31 -4.31
N GLY A 338 16.76 -14.18 -2.99
CA GLY A 338 17.68 -14.65 -1.96
C GLY A 338 17.49 -16.11 -1.59
#